data_27ce7fca524317a7b56cf5fa0928622f
#
_entry.id   27ce7fca524317a7b56cf5fa0928622f
#
_cell.length_a   1.000
_cell.length_b   1.000
_cell.length_c   1.000
_cell.angle_alpha   90.00
_cell.angle_beta   90.00
_cell.angle_gamma   90.00
#
_symmetry.space_group_name_H-M   'P 1'
#
loop_
_entity.id
_entity.type
_entity.pdbx_description
1 polymer ?
#
loop_
_entity_poly.entity_id
_entity_poly.type
_entity_poly.pdbx_seq_one_letter_code
_entity_poly.pdbx_strand_id
1 'polypeptide(L)'
;RHADYKSYETFKKCKAQDVIQIINAIYPNINDCIADYFTSTSLSFRDIYHSPQGAMYGLSSPIGGVTTKVENLFLTGQNCFMHGFYGTLCTAIETVNAIENKYE
;
A
#
# COMPACT_ATOMS: atom_id res chain seq x y z
N ARG A 1 -21.04 -7.19 2.61
CA ARG A 1 -21.03 -8.15 3.73
C ARG A 1 -20.24 -7.49 4.85
N HIS A 2 -20.93 -7.05 5.90
CA HIS A 2 -20.28 -6.62 7.13
C HIS A 2 -19.64 -7.86 7.76
N ALA A 3 -18.31 -7.97 7.66
CA ALA A 3 -17.60 -8.93 8.48
C ALA A 3 -17.85 -8.55 9.94
N ASP A 4 -18.16 -9.54 10.77
CA ASP A 4 -18.31 -9.32 12.20
C ASP A 4 -17.02 -8.69 12.74
N TYR A 5 -17.12 -7.47 13.25
CA TYR A 5 -15.96 -6.70 13.71
C TYR A 5 -15.16 -7.44 14.79
N LYS A 6 -15.84 -8.16 15.69
CA LYS A 6 -15.17 -8.96 16.71
C LYS A 6 -14.34 -10.09 16.12
N SER A 7 -14.87 -10.79 15.12
CA SER A 7 -14.18 -11.86 14.40
C SER A 7 -12.93 -11.31 13.69
N TYR A 8 -13.03 -10.12 13.08
CA TYR A 8 -11.93 -9.49 12.40
C TYR A 8 -10.79 -9.04 13.35
N GLU A 9 -11.12 -8.45 14.49
CA GLU A 9 -10.11 -8.08 15.49
C GLU A 9 -9.42 -9.32 16.08
N THR A 10 -10.17 -10.39 16.33
CA THR A 10 -9.59 -11.68 16.76
C THR A 10 -8.65 -12.24 15.71
N PHE A 11 -9.04 -12.21 14.44
CA PHE A 11 -8.19 -12.64 13.33
C PHE A 11 -6.88 -11.85 13.29
N LYS A 12 -6.93 -10.51 13.38
CA LYS A 12 -5.73 -9.66 13.38
C LYS A 12 -4.79 -10.02 14.54
N LYS A 13 -5.34 -10.20 15.75
CA LYS A 13 -4.54 -10.57 16.92
C LYS A 13 -3.85 -11.92 16.76
N CYS A 14 -4.57 -12.92 16.26
CA CYS A 14 -3.97 -14.23 15.99
C CYS A 14 -2.83 -14.12 14.98
N LYS A 15 -3.04 -13.37 13.89
CA LYS A 15 -2.00 -13.19 12.86
C LYS A 15 -0.80 -12.39 13.35
N ALA A 16 -1.00 -11.39 14.18
CA ALA A 16 0.09 -10.68 14.83
C ALA A 16 0.93 -11.63 15.70
N GLN A 17 0.28 -12.49 16.46
CA GLN A 17 0.97 -13.48 17.30
C GLN A 17 1.74 -14.52 16.49
N ASP A 18 1.18 -15.01 15.39
CA ASP A 18 1.90 -15.90 14.46
C ASP A 18 3.21 -15.23 13.98
N VAL A 19 3.14 -13.96 13.57
CA VAL A 19 4.31 -13.20 13.10
C VAL A 19 5.34 -13.00 14.23
N ILE A 20 4.90 -12.64 15.43
CA ILE A 20 5.77 -12.44 16.58
C ILE A 20 6.48 -13.76 16.94
N GLN A 21 5.80 -14.90 16.87
CA GLN A 21 6.43 -16.21 17.10
C GLN A 21 7.51 -16.53 16.06
N ILE A 22 7.27 -16.22 14.79
CA ILE A 22 8.28 -16.38 13.73
C ILE A 22 9.51 -15.51 14.02
N ILE A 23 9.29 -14.25 14.39
CA ILE A 23 10.39 -13.33 14.72
C ILE A 23 11.15 -13.83 15.95
N ASN A 24 10.44 -14.30 16.97
CA ASN A 24 11.08 -14.83 18.19
C ASN A 24 11.90 -16.12 17.94
N ALA A 25 11.55 -16.91 16.92
CA ALA A 25 12.35 -18.04 16.50
C ALA A 25 13.69 -17.64 15.87
N ILE A 26 13.74 -16.45 15.25
CA ILE A 26 14.96 -15.89 14.62
C ILE A 26 15.76 -15.06 15.65
N TYR A 27 15.06 -14.29 16.48
CA TYR A 27 15.62 -13.42 17.49
C TYR A 27 15.06 -13.80 18.87
N PRO A 28 15.68 -14.73 19.61
CA PRO A 28 15.22 -15.14 20.93
C PRO A 28 15.09 -13.94 21.89
N ASN A 29 14.04 -13.96 22.68
CA ASN A 29 13.69 -12.90 23.66
C ASN A 29 13.18 -11.59 23.05
N ILE A 30 12.85 -11.55 21.76
CA ILE A 30 12.27 -10.34 21.13
C ILE A 30 10.97 -9.90 21.82
N ASN A 31 10.20 -10.86 22.38
CA ASN A 31 8.96 -10.58 23.09
C ASN A 31 9.15 -9.61 24.25
N ASP A 32 10.30 -9.68 24.94
CA ASP A 32 10.61 -8.81 26.08
C ASP A 32 10.99 -7.39 25.64
N CYS A 33 11.26 -7.20 24.35
CA CYS A 33 11.64 -5.93 23.75
C CYS A 33 10.47 -5.24 23.03
N ILE A 34 9.33 -5.92 22.83
CA ILE A 34 8.17 -5.34 22.16
C ILE A 34 7.40 -4.46 23.14
N ALA A 35 7.50 -3.14 22.97
CA ALA A 35 6.74 -2.19 23.78
C ALA A 35 5.28 -2.08 23.33
N ASP A 36 5.04 -2.08 22.01
CA ASP A 36 3.71 -2.01 21.41
C ASP A 36 3.74 -2.48 19.96
N TYR A 37 2.58 -2.80 19.41
CA TYR A 37 2.42 -3.12 18.00
C TYR A 37 1.03 -2.78 17.49
N PHE A 38 0.93 -2.48 16.21
CA PHE A 38 -0.36 -2.36 15.52
C PHE A 38 -0.35 -3.20 14.24
N THR A 39 -1.53 -3.52 13.77
CA THR A 39 -1.70 -4.39 12.61
C THR A 39 -2.59 -3.75 11.55
N SER A 40 -2.20 -3.90 10.30
CA SER A 40 -2.99 -3.57 9.13
C SER A 40 -3.21 -4.80 8.26
N THR A 41 -4.31 -4.84 7.55
CA THR A 41 -4.64 -5.90 6.61
C THR A 41 -5.17 -5.30 5.31
N SER A 42 -5.50 -6.15 4.33
CA SER A 42 -6.16 -5.71 3.10
C SER A 42 -7.45 -4.89 3.37
N LEU A 43 -8.18 -5.20 4.45
CA LEU A 43 -9.36 -4.40 4.81
C LEU A 43 -8.99 -2.99 5.25
N SER A 44 -7.87 -2.81 5.96
CA SER A 44 -7.37 -1.47 6.31
C SER A 44 -7.03 -0.65 5.07
N PHE A 45 -6.40 -1.27 4.06
CA PHE A 45 -6.12 -0.60 2.79
C PHE A 45 -7.38 -0.24 2.01
N ARG A 46 -8.38 -1.12 2.03
CA ARG A 46 -9.68 -0.83 1.41
C ARG A 46 -10.38 0.35 2.09
N ASP A 47 -10.43 0.35 3.41
CA ASP A 47 -11.28 1.27 4.17
C ASP A 47 -10.62 2.64 4.40
N ILE A 48 -9.30 2.70 4.52
CA ILE A 48 -8.55 3.94 4.76
C ILE A 48 -8.08 4.57 3.44
N TYR A 49 -7.52 3.77 2.54
CA TYR A 49 -6.94 4.25 1.28
C TYR A 49 -7.87 4.09 0.07
N HIS A 50 -9.07 3.52 0.29
CA HIS A 50 -10.05 3.22 -0.78
C HIS A 50 -9.46 2.38 -1.91
N SER A 51 -8.44 1.58 -1.58
CA SER A 51 -7.79 0.70 -2.56
C SER A 51 -8.74 -0.40 -3.02
N PRO A 52 -8.93 -0.59 -4.33
CA PRO A 52 -9.77 -1.67 -4.83
C PRO A 52 -9.35 -3.03 -4.26
N GLN A 53 -10.29 -3.76 -3.69
CA GLN A 53 -10.08 -5.07 -3.03
C GLN A 53 -9.01 -5.07 -1.92
N GLY A 54 -8.63 -3.91 -1.41
CA GLY A 54 -7.61 -3.77 -0.37
C GLY A 54 -6.19 -4.00 -0.87
N ALA A 55 -5.93 -3.71 -2.14
CA ALA A 55 -4.61 -3.84 -2.74
C ALA A 55 -3.60 -2.90 -2.05
N MET A 56 -2.49 -3.45 -1.57
CA MET A 56 -1.47 -2.68 -0.86
C MET A 56 -0.61 -1.84 -1.81
N TYR A 57 -0.28 -2.38 -2.96
CA TYR A 57 0.58 -1.74 -3.97
C TYR A 57 -0.19 -1.23 -5.19
N GLY A 58 -1.49 -1.01 -5.07
CA GLY A 58 -2.30 -0.53 -6.18
C GLY A 58 -2.67 -1.62 -7.18
N LEU A 59 -2.59 -1.33 -8.46
CA LEU A 59 -2.95 -2.26 -9.52
C LEU A 59 -1.92 -3.38 -9.67
N SER A 60 -2.37 -4.60 -9.98
CA SER A 60 -1.50 -5.74 -10.28
C SER A 60 -0.64 -5.53 -11.54
N SER A 61 -1.14 -4.71 -12.46
CA SER A 61 -0.39 -4.25 -13.62
C SER A 61 -0.40 -2.73 -13.61
N PRO A 62 0.76 -2.08 -13.40
CA PRO A 62 0.85 -0.62 -13.44
C PRO A 62 0.40 -0.07 -14.79
N ILE A 63 -0.19 1.11 -14.77
CA ILE A 63 -0.46 1.88 -15.98
C ILE A 63 0.89 2.33 -16.55
N GLY A 64 1.20 1.99 -17.78
CA GLY A 64 2.53 2.17 -18.36
C GLY A 64 2.92 3.61 -18.69
N GLY A 65 2.42 4.61 -17.95
CA GLY A 65 2.76 6.01 -18.17
C GLY A 65 1.96 6.97 -17.32
N VAL A 66 2.28 8.25 -17.42
CA VAL A 66 1.63 9.35 -16.68
C VAL A 66 0.63 10.12 -17.56
N THR A 67 0.69 9.97 -18.88
CA THR A 67 -0.25 10.61 -19.81
C THR A 67 -1.48 9.74 -20.04
N THR A 68 -2.61 10.36 -20.33
CA THR A 68 -3.86 9.66 -20.66
C THR A 68 -4.36 10.02 -22.06
N LYS A 69 -5.40 9.29 -22.51
CA LYS A 69 -6.10 9.65 -23.76
C LYS A 69 -7.04 10.87 -23.60
N VAL A 70 -7.24 11.30 -22.37
CA VAL A 70 -8.06 12.49 -22.07
C VAL A 70 -7.13 13.69 -22.04
N GLU A 71 -7.48 14.69 -22.81
CA GLU A 71 -6.68 15.91 -22.89
C GLU A 71 -6.57 16.60 -21.53
N ASN A 72 -5.35 17.04 -21.17
CA ASN A 72 -5.01 17.70 -19.90
C ASN A 72 -5.24 16.84 -18.64
N LEU A 73 -5.44 15.52 -18.78
CA LEU A 73 -5.50 14.60 -17.66
C LEU A 73 -4.21 13.80 -17.57
N PHE A 74 -3.48 13.99 -16.49
CA PHE A 74 -2.26 13.28 -16.16
C PHE A 74 -2.48 12.38 -14.93
N LEU A 75 -1.73 11.30 -14.84
CA LEU A 75 -1.75 10.38 -13.73
C LEU A 75 -0.44 10.46 -12.96
N THR A 76 -0.50 10.23 -11.65
CA THR A 76 0.68 10.12 -10.80
C THR A 76 0.44 9.09 -9.70
N GLY A 77 1.50 8.68 -9.01
CA GLY A 77 1.42 7.80 -7.86
C GLY A 77 1.71 6.35 -8.17
N GLN A 78 1.43 5.50 -7.19
CA GLN A 78 1.84 4.09 -7.19
C GLN A 78 1.17 3.19 -8.25
N ASN A 79 0.13 3.66 -8.93
CA ASN A 79 -0.54 2.90 -9.99
C ASN A 79 0.10 3.10 -11.38
N CYS A 80 1.04 4.03 -11.51
CA CYS A 80 1.80 4.26 -12.73
C CYS A 80 3.00 3.30 -12.82
N PHE A 81 4.17 3.69 -13.25
CA PHE A 81 5.30 2.82 -13.56
C PHE A 81 5.73 1.82 -12.49
N MET A 82 5.94 2.29 -11.27
CA MET A 82 6.50 1.51 -10.17
C MET A 82 5.72 1.72 -8.89
N HIS A 83 5.71 0.68 -8.07
CA HIS A 83 5.10 0.70 -6.75
C HIS A 83 6.06 1.21 -5.67
N GLY A 84 5.49 1.51 -4.51
CA GLY A 84 6.22 1.90 -3.32
C GLY A 84 6.67 3.36 -3.33
N PHE A 85 7.39 3.74 -2.28
CA PHE A 85 7.79 5.13 -2.05
C PHE A 85 8.63 5.71 -3.20
N TYR A 86 9.65 4.97 -3.62
CA TYR A 86 10.54 5.41 -4.71
C TYR A 86 9.79 5.51 -6.04
N GLY A 87 8.96 4.52 -6.36
CA GLY A 87 8.15 4.55 -7.59
C GLY A 87 7.17 5.71 -7.63
N THR A 88 6.54 6.04 -6.50
CA THR A 88 5.64 7.19 -6.39
C THR A 88 6.38 8.51 -6.60
N LEU A 89 7.60 8.65 -6.08
CA LEU A 89 8.42 9.84 -6.30
C LEU A 89 8.84 9.97 -7.76
N CYS A 90 9.28 8.90 -8.40
CA CYS A 90 9.63 8.89 -9.83
C CYS A 90 8.45 9.28 -10.70
N THR A 91 7.25 8.73 -10.43
CA THR A 91 6.05 9.10 -11.21
C THR A 91 5.63 10.54 -11.02
N ALA A 92 5.88 11.14 -9.85
CA ALA A 92 5.62 12.57 -9.65
C ALA A 92 6.52 13.43 -10.56
N ILE A 93 7.81 13.10 -10.64
CA ILE A 93 8.76 13.79 -11.53
C ILE A 93 8.35 13.62 -13.00
N GLU A 94 8.04 12.39 -13.42
CA GLU A 94 7.59 12.11 -14.80
C GLU A 94 6.31 12.86 -15.15
N THR A 95 5.39 13.02 -14.18
CA THR A 95 4.16 13.79 -14.38
C THR A 95 4.46 15.28 -14.63
N VAL A 96 5.37 15.86 -13.84
CA VAL A 96 5.79 17.26 -14.04
C VAL A 96 6.44 17.44 -15.40
N ASN A 97 7.40 16.58 -15.77
CA ASN A 97 8.05 16.61 -17.07
C ASN A 97 7.04 16.51 -18.23
N ALA A 98 6.05 15.62 -18.10
CA ALA A 98 5.01 15.46 -19.12
C ALA A 98 4.10 16.68 -19.26
N ILE A 99 3.87 17.40 -18.17
CA ILE A 99 3.11 18.67 -18.18
C ILE A 99 3.96 19.76 -18.84
N GLU A 100 5.21 19.94 -18.43
CA GLU A 100 6.11 20.96 -19.00
C GLU A 100 6.26 20.78 -20.50
N ASN A 101 6.63 19.58 -20.96
CA ASN A 101 6.78 19.27 -22.39
C ASN A 101 5.51 19.49 -23.23
N LYS A 102 4.34 19.55 -22.60
CA LYS A 102 3.09 19.83 -23.32
C LYS A 102 2.86 21.31 -23.54
N TYR A 103 3.37 22.16 -22.66
CA TYR A 103 3.08 23.60 -22.65
C TYR A 103 4.28 24.48 -23.03
N GLU A 104 5.43 23.88 -23.32
CA GLU A 104 6.56 24.51 -24.02
C GLU A 104 6.36 24.50 -25.57
#